data_5ff39e23f4965fbbb1d173d1692764e2
#
_entry.id   5ff39e23f4965fbbb1d173d1692764e2
#
_cell.length_a   1.000
_cell.length_b   1.000
_cell.length_c   1.000
_cell.angle_alpha   90.00
_cell.angle_beta   90.00
_cell.angle_gamma   90.00
#
_symmetry.space_group_name_H-M   'P 1'
#
loop_
_entity.id
_entity.type
_entity.pdbx_description
1 polymer ?
#
loop_
_entity_poly.entity_id
_entity_poly.type
_entity_poly.pdbx_seq_one_letter_code
_entity_poly.pdbx_strand_id
1 'polypeptide(L)'
;MDIGARLRAARDAIGYTIEKVSQESEIGQSSISDFENSKREPRFSQLSKLADVYKRRIEFFLTDKPIIERVMLWRDKPQGGEEIKSTEGEFYQLCQQYRDLEILTDEVKEPKLPVPDIMEPEGFDYDQAELFAKEVQEKFRLGDVPIASLKQILEEMYYVKIFYLDFSGSAISAVSQEFGPAILLNWRNKQWRRSYDLAHELFHILTWDVFRAKSKSETQDEDKLANAFASRLLMPQESVKDRVKACANDTGQISLNKLDDIAREFDVSLVALTYRIASIYRFKKEDTAKYIDSVQKYLACTKPRPSYEPVKLPERYCDLALRALREGRLSLMQFSRYMGISYRKAQEYLADDEDFTDEKVSISVA
;
A
#
# COMPACT_ATOMS: atom_id res chain seq x y z
N MET A 1 -15.37 -14.18 -27.55
CA MET A 1 -14.09 -13.78 -26.88
C MET A 1 -13.27 -12.97 -27.89
N ASP A 2 -12.87 -11.73 -27.59
CA ASP A 2 -12.03 -10.89 -28.45
C ASP A 2 -10.66 -10.68 -27.79
N ILE A 3 -9.72 -11.56 -28.14
CA ILE A 3 -8.34 -11.52 -27.63
C ILE A 3 -7.65 -10.21 -28.05
N GLY A 4 -7.92 -9.72 -29.28
CA GLY A 4 -7.30 -8.50 -29.80
C GLY A 4 -7.69 -7.26 -29.01
N ALA A 5 -8.97 -7.09 -28.73
CA ALA A 5 -9.46 -5.98 -27.89
C ALA A 5 -8.84 -6.03 -26.47
N ARG A 6 -8.65 -7.24 -25.91
CA ARG A 6 -8.02 -7.42 -24.60
C ARG A 6 -6.53 -7.15 -24.61
N LEU A 7 -5.82 -7.51 -25.68
CA LEU A 7 -4.40 -7.18 -25.85
C LEU A 7 -4.21 -5.65 -25.90
N ARG A 8 -5.02 -4.96 -26.71
CA ARG A 8 -5.01 -3.51 -26.81
C ARG A 8 -5.32 -2.86 -25.45
N ALA A 9 -6.39 -3.28 -24.78
CA ALA A 9 -6.75 -2.76 -23.47
C ALA A 9 -5.65 -2.98 -22.42
N ALA A 10 -4.97 -4.13 -22.44
CA ALA A 10 -3.85 -4.41 -21.55
C ALA A 10 -2.64 -3.51 -21.83
N ARG A 11 -2.30 -3.29 -23.11
CA ARG A 11 -1.22 -2.38 -23.51
C ARG A 11 -1.53 -0.94 -23.10
N ASP A 12 -2.73 -0.48 -23.39
CA ASP A 12 -3.17 0.89 -23.08
C ASP A 12 -3.19 1.15 -21.57
N ALA A 13 -3.52 0.11 -20.78
CA ALA A 13 -3.54 0.17 -19.31
C ALA A 13 -2.15 0.40 -18.69
N ILE A 14 -1.06 -0.08 -19.34
CA ILE A 14 0.33 0.15 -18.89
C ILE A 14 1.01 1.30 -19.65
N GLY A 15 0.31 1.93 -20.61
CA GLY A 15 0.80 3.07 -21.37
C GLY A 15 1.86 2.76 -22.42
N TYR A 16 2.04 1.49 -22.81
CA TYR A 16 3.08 1.11 -23.75
C TYR A 16 2.65 1.35 -25.20
N THR A 17 3.62 1.82 -26.01
CA THR A 17 3.48 1.83 -27.46
C THR A 17 3.70 0.42 -28.02
N ILE A 18 3.20 0.15 -29.24
CA ILE A 18 3.47 -1.12 -29.94
C ILE A 18 4.99 -1.36 -30.09
N GLU A 19 5.75 -0.30 -30.33
CA GLU A 19 7.22 -0.36 -30.42
C GLU A 19 7.84 -0.85 -29.11
N LYS A 20 7.44 -0.30 -27.98
CA LYS A 20 7.90 -0.71 -26.64
C LYS A 20 7.58 -2.17 -26.35
N VAL A 21 6.35 -2.59 -26.64
CA VAL A 21 5.94 -4.00 -26.49
C VAL A 21 6.75 -4.92 -27.41
N SER A 22 7.03 -4.49 -28.65
CA SER A 22 7.86 -5.26 -29.60
C SER A 22 9.26 -5.50 -29.07
N GLN A 23 9.88 -4.46 -28.47
CA GLN A 23 11.20 -4.56 -27.86
C GLN A 23 11.23 -5.52 -26.67
N GLU A 24 10.24 -5.43 -25.79
CA GLU A 24 10.21 -6.23 -24.56
C GLU A 24 9.74 -7.68 -24.79
N SER A 25 8.81 -7.90 -25.74
CA SER A 25 8.28 -9.25 -26.03
C SER A 25 9.07 -10.01 -27.06
N GLU A 26 9.97 -9.35 -27.82
CA GLU A 26 10.66 -9.87 -29.00
C GLU A 26 9.69 -10.30 -30.11
N ILE A 27 8.48 -9.73 -30.15
CA ILE A 27 7.46 -10.00 -31.19
C ILE A 27 7.42 -8.77 -32.12
N GLY A 28 7.47 -9.00 -33.44
CA GLY A 28 7.46 -7.91 -34.42
C GLY A 28 6.22 -7.00 -34.31
N GLN A 29 6.41 -5.69 -34.47
CA GLN A 29 5.35 -4.68 -34.36
C GLN A 29 4.12 -4.96 -35.23
N SER A 30 4.34 -5.42 -36.47
CA SER A 30 3.26 -5.81 -37.38
C SER A 30 2.41 -6.96 -36.80
N SER A 31 3.05 -7.95 -36.18
CA SER A 31 2.35 -9.07 -35.55
C SER A 31 1.51 -8.61 -34.37
N ILE A 32 2.05 -7.73 -33.51
CA ILE A 32 1.31 -7.17 -32.36
C ILE A 32 0.09 -6.37 -32.87
N SER A 33 0.30 -5.53 -33.91
CA SER A 33 -0.80 -4.78 -34.53
C SER A 33 -1.88 -5.69 -35.12
N ASP A 34 -1.48 -6.79 -35.77
CA ASP A 34 -2.41 -7.77 -36.33
C ASP A 34 -3.18 -8.50 -35.22
N PHE A 35 -2.54 -8.82 -34.10
CA PHE A 35 -3.20 -9.42 -32.93
C PHE A 35 -4.23 -8.46 -32.31
N GLU A 36 -3.85 -7.20 -32.08
CA GLU A 36 -4.73 -6.19 -31.49
C GLU A 36 -5.93 -5.79 -32.39
N ASN A 37 -5.80 -5.98 -33.70
CA ASN A 37 -6.87 -5.74 -34.66
C ASN A 37 -7.64 -7.01 -35.02
N SER A 38 -7.41 -8.12 -34.29
CA SER A 38 -8.07 -9.42 -34.52
C SER A 38 -7.91 -9.97 -35.93
N LYS A 39 -6.87 -9.54 -36.68
CA LYS A 39 -6.53 -10.09 -38.00
C LYS A 39 -5.87 -11.45 -37.92
N ARG A 40 -5.21 -11.72 -36.81
CA ARG A 40 -4.55 -12.98 -36.52
C ARG A 40 -4.52 -13.20 -35.02
N GLU A 41 -4.67 -14.45 -34.58
CA GLU A 41 -4.51 -14.82 -33.18
C GLU A 41 -3.05 -15.10 -32.84
N PRO A 42 -2.57 -14.68 -31.63
CA PRO A 42 -1.24 -15.04 -31.17
C PRO A 42 -1.18 -16.52 -30.82
N ARG A 43 -0.03 -17.17 -31.05
CA ARG A 43 0.24 -18.50 -30.51
C ARG A 43 0.34 -18.42 -28.99
N PHE A 44 0.11 -19.53 -28.29
CA PHE A 44 0.17 -19.56 -26.82
C PHE A 44 1.49 -19.00 -26.27
N SER A 45 2.63 -19.34 -26.87
CA SER A 45 3.94 -18.80 -26.47
C SER A 45 4.05 -17.29 -26.67
N GLN A 46 3.42 -16.74 -27.70
CA GLN A 46 3.38 -15.29 -27.95
C GLN A 46 2.43 -14.59 -26.96
N LEU A 47 1.27 -15.22 -26.70
CA LEU A 47 0.32 -14.71 -25.72
C LEU A 47 0.92 -14.69 -24.30
N SER A 48 1.70 -15.72 -23.93
CA SER A 48 2.42 -15.75 -22.66
C SER A 48 3.44 -14.62 -22.53
N LYS A 49 4.26 -14.39 -23.58
CA LYS A 49 5.21 -13.26 -23.61
C LYS A 49 4.49 -11.90 -23.48
N LEU A 50 3.38 -11.73 -24.21
CA LEU A 50 2.59 -10.50 -24.13
C LEU A 50 1.92 -10.33 -22.75
N ALA A 51 1.45 -11.41 -22.15
CA ALA A 51 0.89 -11.39 -20.79
C ALA A 51 1.94 -10.92 -19.78
N ASP A 52 3.17 -11.40 -19.87
CA ASP A 52 4.29 -10.96 -19.02
C ASP A 52 4.61 -9.45 -19.21
N VAL A 53 4.70 -9.01 -20.46
CA VAL A 53 4.96 -7.60 -20.79
C VAL A 53 3.83 -6.68 -20.30
N TYR A 54 2.58 -7.10 -20.47
CA TYR A 54 1.40 -6.33 -20.09
C TYR A 54 1.07 -6.43 -18.58
N LYS A 55 1.88 -7.15 -17.82
CA LYS A 55 1.64 -7.35 -16.37
C LYS A 55 0.23 -7.90 -16.11
N ARG A 56 -0.17 -8.92 -16.89
CA ARG A 56 -1.48 -9.58 -16.82
C ARG A 56 -1.32 -11.09 -16.77
N ARG A 57 -2.27 -11.75 -16.12
CA ARG A 57 -2.41 -13.21 -16.18
C ARG A 57 -2.92 -13.60 -17.57
N ILE A 58 -2.52 -14.78 -18.04
CA ILE A 58 -2.93 -15.28 -19.36
C ILE A 58 -4.45 -15.46 -19.45
N GLU A 59 -5.10 -15.83 -18.36
CA GLU A 59 -6.54 -16.00 -18.25
C GLU A 59 -7.32 -14.72 -18.58
N PHE A 60 -6.71 -13.54 -18.32
CA PHE A 60 -7.30 -12.25 -18.71
C PHE A 60 -7.60 -12.20 -20.21
N PHE A 61 -6.76 -12.78 -21.04
CA PHE A 61 -6.92 -12.76 -22.51
C PHE A 61 -7.87 -13.87 -23.00
N LEU A 62 -8.11 -14.88 -22.18
CA LEU A 62 -8.89 -16.08 -22.52
C LEU A 62 -10.28 -16.13 -21.88
N THR A 63 -10.77 -15.02 -21.31
CA THR A 63 -12.09 -14.93 -20.67
C THR A 63 -13.01 -13.98 -21.43
N ASP A 64 -14.33 -14.21 -21.35
CA ASP A 64 -15.36 -13.29 -21.83
C ASP A 64 -15.86 -12.29 -20.75
N LYS A 65 -15.31 -12.33 -19.53
CA LYS A 65 -15.67 -11.39 -18.47
C LYS A 65 -15.41 -9.96 -18.93
N PRO A 66 -16.26 -8.99 -18.58
CA PRO A 66 -16.02 -7.59 -18.93
C PRO A 66 -14.67 -7.12 -18.40
N ILE A 67 -14.03 -6.22 -19.16
CA ILE A 67 -12.81 -5.56 -18.70
C ILE A 67 -13.24 -4.53 -17.65
N ILE A 68 -12.95 -4.81 -16.38
CA ILE A 68 -13.23 -3.89 -15.29
C ILE A 68 -12.16 -2.81 -15.29
N GLU A 69 -12.59 -1.56 -15.32
CA GLU A 69 -11.69 -0.42 -15.17
C GLU A 69 -11.05 -0.44 -13.78
N ARG A 70 -9.73 -0.28 -13.73
CA ARG A 70 -8.99 -0.21 -12.48
C ARG A 70 -9.14 1.17 -11.87
N VAL A 71 -9.52 1.24 -10.63
CA VAL A 71 -9.50 2.48 -9.86
C VAL A 71 -8.35 2.40 -8.87
N MET A 72 -7.42 3.33 -9.00
CA MET A 72 -6.29 3.50 -8.08
C MET A 72 -6.25 4.95 -7.64
N LEU A 73 -6.20 5.17 -6.35
CA LEU A 73 -6.11 6.49 -5.76
C LEU A 73 -4.65 6.78 -5.45
N TRP A 74 -4.20 7.97 -5.85
CA TRP A 74 -2.83 8.39 -5.70
C TRP A 74 -2.72 9.53 -4.69
N ARG A 75 -1.81 9.39 -3.76
CA ARG A 75 -1.32 10.48 -2.96
C ARG A 75 -0.07 11.08 -3.61
N ASP A 76 -0.09 12.42 -3.82
CA ASP A 76 0.98 13.15 -4.54
C ASP A 76 1.23 12.57 -5.94
N LYS A 77 0.16 12.43 -6.74
CA LYS A 77 0.22 11.89 -8.10
C LYS A 77 1.20 12.68 -8.97
N PRO A 78 2.18 12.02 -9.63
CA PRO A 78 3.10 12.70 -10.53
C PRO A 78 2.42 13.20 -11.80
N GLN A 79 3.08 14.11 -12.54
CA GLN A 79 2.53 14.66 -13.79
C GLN A 79 2.82 13.79 -15.04
N GLY A 80 3.67 12.77 -14.94
CA GLY A 80 4.10 11.92 -16.06
C GLY A 80 3.16 10.74 -16.30
N GLY A 81 2.48 10.68 -17.45
CA GLY A 81 1.48 9.64 -17.75
C GLY A 81 2.07 8.23 -17.92
N GLU A 82 3.29 8.07 -18.45
CA GLU A 82 3.93 6.77 -18.65
C GLU A 82 4.39 6.16 -17.32
N GLU A 83 5.00 6.96 -16.46
CA GLU A 83 5.43 6.53 -15.13
C GLU A 83 4.25 6.09 -14.26
N ILE A 84 3.14 6.86 -14.28
CA ILE A 84 1.90 6.49 -13.58
C ILE A 84 1.44 5.10 -14.00
N LYS A 85 1.27 4.88 -15.31
CA LYS A 85 0.77 3.62 -15.85
C LYS A 85 1.72 2.43 -15.57
N SER A 86 3.03 2.67 -15.62
CA SER A 86 4.03 1.66 -15.28
C SER A 86 3.92 1.24 -13.82
N THR A 87 3.85 2.22 -12.90
CA THR A 87 3.70 1.97 -11.46
C THR A 87 2.38 1.27 -11.14
N GLU A 88 1.28 1.73 -11.73
CA GLU A 88 -0.04 1.07 -11.58
C GLU A 88 -0.01 -0.37 -12.09
N GLY A 89 0.67 -0.61 -13.21
CA GLY A 89 0.84 -1.96 -13.79
C GLY A 89 1.63 -2.89 -12.87
N GLU A 90 2.75 -2.42 -12.31
CA GLU A 90 3.58 -3.19 -11.39
C GLU A 90 2.84 -3.47 -10.07
N PHE A 91 2.20 -2.46 -9.48
CA PHE A 91 1.39 -2.62 -8.27
C PHE A 91 0.27 -3.62 -8.47
N TYR A 92 -0.46 -3.52 -9.57
CA TYR A 92 -1.51 -4.48 -9.90
C TYR A 92 -0.99 -5.91 -10.07
N GLN A 93 0.17 -6.08 -10.73
CA GLN A 93 0.80 -7.39 -10.87
C GLN A 93 1.13 -8.00 -9.52
N LEU A 94 1.71 -7.22 -8.59
CA LEU A 94 2.01 -7.67 -7.24
C LEU A 94 0.74 -8.10 -6.48
N CYS A 95 -0.34 -7.32 -6.60
CA CYS A 95 -1.63 -7.67 -6.00
C CYS A 95 -2.20 -8.98 -6.54
N GLN A 96 -2.11 -9.20 -7.87
CA GLN A 96 -2.54 -10.44 -8.49
C GLN A 96 -1.67 -11.63 -8.07
N GLN A 97 -0.35 -11.47 -8.06
CA GLN A 97 0.57 -12.50 -7.59
C GLN A 97 0.28 -12.91 -6.15
N TYR A 98 0.00 -11.93 -5.28
CA TYR A 98 -0.39 -12.21 -3.90
C TYR A 98 -1.69 -13.03 -3.85
N ARG A 99 -2.70 -12.64 -4.63
CA ARG A 99 -3.96 -13.40 -4.70
C ARG A 99 -3.76 -14.80 -5.25
N ASP A 100 -2.88 -14.98 -6.23
CA ASP A 100 -2.52 -16.29 -6.75
C ASP A 100 -1.88 -17.17 -5.68
N LEU A 101 -0.99 -16.62 -4.86
CA LEU A 101 -0.39 -17.32 -3.74
C LEU A 101 -1.45 -17.75 -2.71
N GLU A 102 -2.39 -16.84 -2.37
CA GLU A 102 -3.52 -17.17 -1.49
C GLU A 102 -4.37 -18.34 -2.04
N ILE A 103 -4.61 -18.35 -3.36
CA ILE A 103 -5.36 -19.43 -4.02
C ILE A 103 -4.54 -20.73 -4.03
N LEU A 104 -3.26 -20.65 -4.40
CA LEU A 104 -2.37 -21.82 -4.48
C LEU A 104 -2.17 -22.51 -3.12
N THR A 105 -2.27 -21.77 -2.03
CA THR A 105 -2.08 -22.28 -0.66
C THR A 105 -3.38 -22.51 0.09
N ASP A 106 -4.54 -22.36 -0.56
CA ASP A 106 -5.87 -22.45 0.04
C ASP A 106 -6.10 -21.46 1.20
N GLU A 107 -5.39 -20.30 1.18
CA GLU A 107 -5.40 -19.25 2.22
C GLU A 107 -6.16 -17.98 1.80
N VAL A 108 -7.12 -18.13 0.90
CA VAL A 108 -7.99 -17.02 0.51
C VAL A 108 -8.83 -16.59 1.71
N LYS A 109 -8.65 -15.34 2.11
CA LYS A 109 -9.44 -14.70 3.17
C LYS A 109 -10.16 -13.48 2.61
N GLU A 110 -11.36 -13.23 3.13
CA GLU A 110 -12.11 -12.02 2.83
C GLU A 110 -11.94 -11.03 3.98
N PRO A 111 -11.37 -9.85 3.74
CA PRO A 111 -11.19 -8.85 4.79
C PRO A 111 -12.55 -8.32 5.26
N LYS A 112 -12.75 -8.31 6.58
CA LYS A 112 -13.93 -7.69 7.23
C LYS A 112 -13.51 -6.36 7.82
N LEU A 113 -13.11 -5.43 6.98
CA LEU A 113 -12.71 -4.09 7.39
C LEU A 113 -13.89 -3.32 8.01
N PRO A 114 -13.62 -2.44 8.99
CA PRO A 114 -14.62 -1.51 9.47
C PRO A 114 -15.13 -0.63 8.32
N VAL A 115 -16.43 -0.37 8.32
CA VAL A 115 -17.06 0.60 7.43
C VAL A 115 -17.64 1.73 8.27
N PRO A 116 -17.66 2.97 7.77
CA PRO A 116 -18.30 4.07 8.49
C PRO A 116 -19.83 3.93 8.50
N ASP A 117 -20.48 4.49 9.50
CA ASP A 117 -21.94 4.50 9.58
C ASP A 117 -22.57 5.39 8.48
N ILE A 118 -21.85 6.42 8.04
CA ILE A 118 -22.29 7.33 6.98
C ILE A 118 -21.80 6.81 5.64
N MET A 119 -22.73 6.47 4.76
CA MET A 119 -22.46 5.94 3.42
C MET A 119 -22.60 7.00 2.30
N GLU A 120 -22.95 8.24 2.63
CA GLU A 120 -23.08 9.33 1.67
C GLU A 120 -21.93 10.32 1.81
N PRO A 121 -21.19 10.64 0.73
CA PRO A 121 -20.02 11.53 0.78
C PRO A 121 -20.33 12.90 1.38
N GLU A 122 -21.53 13.45 1.09
CA GLU A 122 -21.96 14.77 1.55
C GLU A 122 -22.18 14.86 3.07
N GLY A 123 -22.39 13.72 3.74
CA GLY A 123 -22.52 13.63 5.20
C GLY A 123 -21.20 13.41 5.91
N PHE A 124 -20.09 13.18 5.16
CA PHE A 124 -18.81 12.84 5.73
C PHE A 124 -17.94 14.10 5.89
N ASP A 125 -17.93 14.67 7.09
CA ASP A 125 -17.16 15.88 7.43
C ASP A 125 -15.95 15.57 8.34
N TYR A 126 -15.29 16.61 8.82
CA TYR A 126 -14.12 16.48 9.71
C TYR A 126 -14.44 15.80 11.05
N ASP A 127 -15.61 16.07 11.62
CA ASP A 127 -16.03 15.48 12.89
C ASP A 127 -16.30 13.98 12.70
N GLN A 128 -16.90 13.61 11.57
CA GLN A 128 -17.10 12.22 11.19
C GLN A 128 -15.76 11.49 10.94
N ALA A 129 -14.80 12.13 10.28
CA ALA A 129 -13.47 11.56 10.10
C ALA A 129 -12.75 11.33 11.44
N GLU A 130 -12.92 12.26 12.41
CA GLU A 130 -12.36 12.11 13.76
C GLU A 130 -13.02 10.98 14.55
N LEU A 131 -14.35 10.91 14.52
CA LEU A 131 -15.11 9.83 15.17
C LEU A 131 -14.73 8.47 14.58
N PHE A 132 -14.70 8.35 13.27
CA PHE A 132 -14.37 7.12 12.59
C PHE A 132 -12.92 6.68 12.86
N ALA A 133 -11.97 7.60 12.94
CA ALA A 133 -10.59 7.28 13.34
C ALA A 133 -10.53 6.65 14.75
N LYS A 134 -11.34 7.17 15.69
CA LYS A 134 -11.44 6.62 17.03
C LYS A 134 -12.06 5.23 17.04
N GLU A 135 -13.14 5.02 16.30
CA GLU A 135 -13.75 3.70 16.14
C GLU A 135 -12.80 2.65 15.55
N VAL A 136 -12.04 3.03 14.52
CA VAL A 136 -11.02 2.17 13.92
C VAL A 136 -9.92 1.85 14.92
N GLN A 137 -9.45 2.84 15.70
CA GLN A 137 -8.47 2.61 16.76
C GLN A 137 -8.96 1.59 17.79
N GLU A 138 -10.21 1.70 18.22
CA GLU A 138 -10.83 0.78 19.18
C GLU A 138 -11.02 -0.62 18.59
N LYS A 139 -11.60 -0.72 17.37
CA LYS A 139 -11.82 -2.00 16.67
C LYS A 139 -10.51 -2.75 16.38
N PHE A 140 -9.47 -2.02 16.02
CA PHE A 140 -8.14 -2.60 15.75
C PHE A 140 -7.31 -2.80 17.03
N ARG A 141 -7.75 -2.27 18.17
CA ARG A 141 -7.04 -2.34 19.46
C ARG A 141 -5.61 -1.80 19.38
N LEU A 142 -5.45 -0.67 18.73
CA LEU A 142 -4.11 -0.11 18.41
C LEU A 142 -3.37 0.46 19.63
N GLY A 143 -4.05 0.64 20.76
CA GLY A 143 -3.44 1.19 21.98
C GLY A 143 -3.03 2.66 21.86
N ASP A 144 -2.07 3.06 22.70
CA ASP A 144 -1.64 4.46 22.86
C ASP A 144 -0.74 4.97 21.74
N VAL A 145 -0.03 4.07 21.07
CA VAL A 145 0.89 4.33 19.95
C VAL A 145 0.48 3.48 18.74
N PRO A 146 -0.57 3.90 18.01
CA PRO A 146 -1.22 3.10 17.00
C PRO A 146 -0.29 2.55 15.92
N ILE A 147 0.69 3.33 15.51
CA ILE A 147 1.61 2.94 14.43
C ILE A 147 2.44 1.69 14.76
N ALA A 148 2.67 1.41 16.05
CA ALA A 148 3.48 0.27 16.48
C ALA A 148 2.92 -1.08 16.00
N SER A 149 1.59 -1.19 15.84
CA SER A 149 0.90 -2.42 15.44
C SER A 149 0.05 -2.28 14.18
N LEU A 150 -0.21 -1.06 13.71
CA LEU A 150 -1.15 -0.79 12.61
C LEU A 150 -0.85 -1.63 11.37
N LYS A 151 0.39 -1.61 10.88
CA LYS A 151 0.78 -2.36 9.68
C LYS A 151 0.53 -3.85 9.86
N GLN A 152 1.02 -4.42 10.97
CA GLN A 152 0.87 -5.84 11.25
C GLN A 152 -0.60 -6.26 11.33
N ILE A 153 -1.42 -5.49 12.04
CA ILE A 153 -2.86 -5.75 12.13
C ILE A 153 -3.53 -5.71 10.76
N LEU A 154 -3.17 -4.75 9.92
CA LEU A 154 -3.71 -4.65 8.56
C LEU A 154 -3.33 -5.87 7.71
N GLU A 155 -2.08 -6.33 7.75
CA GLU A 155 -1.60 -7.46 6.96
C GLU A 155 -2.12 -8.80 7.48
N GLU A 156 -2.08 -9.05 8.81
CA GLU A 156 -2.37 -10.36 9.40
C GLU A 156 -3.86 -10.59 9.72
N MET A 157 -4.56 -9.56 10.21
CA MET A 157 -5.95 -9.70 10.63
C MET A 157 -6.95 -9.26 9.56
N TYR A 158 -6.59 -8.24 8.78
CA TYR A 158 -7.47 -7.66 7.77
C TYR A 158 -7.02 -7.94 6.34
N TYR A 159 -5.92 -8.66 6.15
CA TYR A 159 -5.44 -9.14 4.85
C TYR A 159 -5.26 -8.04 3.81
N VAL A 160 -4.94 -6.82 4.26
CA VAL A 160 -4.58 -5.69 3.39
C VAL A 160 -3.18 -5.95 2.83
N LYS A 161 -3.05 -5.90 1.52
CA LYS A 161 -1.79 -6.14 0.82
C LYS A 161 -0.95 -4.87 0.80
N ILE A 162 0.16 -4.81 1.55
CA ILE A 162 0.99 -3.62 1.67
C ILE A 162 2.34 -3.85 1.01
N PHE A 163 2.64 -3.08 -0.04
CA PHE A 163 3.88 -3.18 -0.81
C PHE A 163 4.68 -1.89 -0.73
N TYR A 164 5.98 -2.01 -1.04
CA TYR A 164 6.90 -0.88 -1.12
C TYR A 164 7.64 -0.90 -2.45
N LEU A 165 7.50 0.15 -3.25
CA LEU A 165 8.21 0.33 -4.52
C LEU A 165 8.88 1.71 -4.56
N ASP A 166 9.78 1.85 -5.51
CA ASP A 166 10.39 3.12 -5.89
C ASP A 166 9.56 3.76 -7.01
N PHE A 167 8.92 4.88 -6.75
CA PHE A 167 8.12 5.61 -7.73
C PHE A 167 8.01 7.09 -7.37
N SER A 168 7.62 7.91 -8.34
CA SER A 168 7.29 9.31 -8.09
C SER A 168 5.86 9.40 -7.52
N GLY A 169 5.74 9.96 -6.33
CA GLY A 169 4.51 10.03 -5.54
C GLY A 169 4.74 9.53 -4.12
N SER A 170 3.71 9.54 -3.29
CA SER A 170 3.81 9.11 -1.89
C SER A 170 3.22 7.74 -1.65
N ALA A 171 1.99 7.52 -2.10
CA ALA A 171 1.28 6.26 -1.89
C ALA A 171 0.19 6.05 -2.95
N ILE A 172 -0.29 4.81 -3.02
CA ILE A 172 -1.43 4.41 -3.87
C ILE A 172 -2.28 3.44 -3.07
N SER A 173 -3.61 3.61 -3.13
CA SER A 173 -4.56 2.63 -2.64
C SER A 173 -5.46 2.09 -3.76
N ALA A 174 -5.88 0.84 -3.61
CA ALA A 174 -6.79 0.18 -4.51
C ALA A 174 -7.65 -0.84 -3.75
N VAL A 175 -8.91 -0.96 -4.15
CA VAL A 175 -9.79 -2.05 -3.74
C VAL A 175 -10.34 -2.72 -4.99
N SER A 176 -10.18 -4.04 -5.08
CA SER A 176 -10.63 -4.82 -6.22
C SER A 176 -11.27 -6.13 -5.77
N GLN A 177 -12.31 -6.57 -6.48
CA GLN A 177 -12.88 -7.90 -6.29
C GLN A 177 -11.91 -9.02 -6.66
N GLU A 178 -10.90 -8.73 -7.50
CA GLU A 178 -9.91 -9.71 -7.93
C GLU A 178 -8.90 -10.03 -6.83
N PHE A 179 -8.48 -9.04 -6.04
CA PHE A 179 -7.40 -9.21 -5.05
C PHE A 179 -7.67 -8.61 -3.67
N GLY A 180 -8.79 -7.90 -3.49
CA GLY A 180 -9.13 -7.24 -2.22
C GLY A 180 -8.47 -5.87 -2.06
N PRO A 181 -8.33 -5.37 -0.81
CA PRO A 181 -7.71 -4.09 -0.50
C PRO A 181 -6.18 -4.18 -0.59
N ALA A 182 -5.56 -3.14 -1.15
CA ALA A 182 -4.11 -3.06 -1.30
C ALA A 182 -3.60 -1.62 -1.19
N ILE A 183 -2.42 -1.46 -0.63
CA ILE A 183 -1.70 -0.19 -0.48
C ILE A 183 -0.28 -0.35 -1.03
N LEU A 184 0.16 0.61 -1.82
CA LEU A 184 1.54 0.77 -2.24
C LEU A 184 2.12 2.03 -1.61
N LEU A 185 3.26 1.89 -0.93
CA LEU A 185 3.98 2.99 -0.30
C LEU A 185 5.31 3.25 -1.00
N ASN A 186 5.70 4.51 -1.14
CA ASN A 186 6.99 4.85 -1.69
C ASN A 186 8.11 4.53 -0.68
N TRP A 187 8.96 3.57 -1.02
CA TRP A 187 10.03 3.11 -0.13
C TRP A 187 11.10 4.17 0.15
N ARG A 188 11.28 5.16 -0.75
CA ARG A 188 12.22 6.28 -0.57
C ARG A 188 11.76 7.29 0.46
N ASN A 189 10.47 7.35 0.74
CA ASN A 189 9.94 8.26 1.75
C ASN A 189 10.51 7.92 3.13
N LYS A 190 10.68 8.94 3.97
CA LYS A 190 11.07 8.74 5.37
C LYS A 190 10.05 7.87 6.10
N GLN A 191 10.50 7.10 7.08
CA GLN A 191 9.64 6.17 7.83
C GLN A 191 8.38 6.87 8.35
N TRP A 192 8.51 7.99 9.05
CA TRP A 192 7.38 8.74 9.56
C TRP A 192 6.41 9.24 8.47
N ARG A 193 6.92 9.46 7.24
CA ARG A 193 6.07 9.81 6.10
C ARG A 193 5.28 8.58 5.65
N ARG A 194 5.94 7.43 5.49
CA ARG A 194 5.28 6.17 5.13
C ARG A 194 4.22 5.75 6.15
N SER A 195 4.49 5.96 7.44
CA SER A 195 3.52 5.71 8.52
C SER A 195 2.27 6.57 8.37
N TYR A 196 2.47 7.86 8.07
CA TYR A 196 1.36 8.77 7.81
C TYR A 196 0.62 8.42 6.51
N ASP A 197 1.34 8.10 5.44
CA ASP A 197 0.78 7.67 4.16
C ASP A 197 -0.05 6.39 4.33
N LEU A 198 0.43 5.41 5.11
CA LEU A 198 -0.31 4.19 5.42
C LEU A 198 -1.67 4.48 6.07
N ALA A 199 -1.71 5.37 7.05
CA ALA A 199 -2.95 5.73 7.73
C ALA A 199 -3.88 6.54 6.81
N HIS A 200 -3.34 7.36 5.91
CA HIS A 200 -4.09 8.10 4.91
C HIS A 200 -4.73 7.16 3.89
N GLU A 201 -3.96 6.24 3.31
CA GLU A 201 -4.47 5.27 2.35
C GLU A 201 -5.47 4.29 2.99
N LEU A 202 -5.31 4.00 4.29
CA LEU A 202 -6.30 3.23 5.03
C LEU A 202 -7.67 3.91 5.02
N PHE A 203 -7.75 5.24 5.19
CA PHE A 203 -9.02 5.97 5.07
C PHE A 203 -9.70 5.69 3.74
N HIS A 204 -8.98 5.79 2.62
CA HIS A 204 -9.53 5.54 1.30
C HIS A 204 -10.04 4.10 1.14
N ILE A 205 -9.35 3.11 1.70
CA ILE A 205 -9.81 1.72 1.70
C ILE A 205 -11.10 1.55 2.51
N LEU A 206 -11.15 2.13 3.72
CA LEU A 206 -12.29 1.99 4.63
C LEU A 206 -13.54 2.74 4.15
N THR A 207 -13.36 3.82 3.40
CA THR A 207 -14.42 4.66 2.84
C THR A 207 -14.64 4.45 1.34
N TRP A 208 -14.07 3.35 0.79
CA TRP A 208 -14.11 3.09 -0.64
C TRP A 208 -15.52 3.14 -1.22
N ASP A 209 -16.45 2.44 -0.62
CA ASP A 209 -17.83 2.36 -1.10
C ASP A 209 -18.57 3.70 -0.95
N VAL A 210 -18.19 4.53 0.03
CA VAL A 210 -18.75 5.87 0.23
C VAL A 210 -18.41 6.78 -0.95
N PHE A 211 -17.12 6.90 -1.29
CA PHE A 211 -16.66 7.89 -2.27
C PHE A 211 -16.63 7.34 -3.69
N ARG A 212 -16.33 6.05 -3.90
CA ARG A 212 -16.21 5.45 -5.25
C ARG A 212 -17.56 5.19 -5.92
N ALA A 213 -18.64 5.19 -5.19
CA ALA A 213 -19.98 5.15 -5.78
C ALA A 213 -20.26 6.37 -6.70
N LYS A 214 -19.68 7.55 -6.40
CA LYS A 214 -19.90 8.80 -7.10
C LYS A 214 -18.70 9.32 -7.90
N SER A 215 -17.48 8.94 -7.56
CA SER A 215 -16.25 9.40 -8.21
C SER A 215 -15.21 8.29 -8.33
N LYS A 216 -14.56 8.20 -9.49
CA LYS A 216 -13.45 7.28 -9.73
C LYS A 216 -12.08 7.85 -9.33
N SER A 217 -12.03 9.12 -8.96
CA SER A 217 -10.82 9.82 -8.55
C SER A 217 -11.02 10.46 -7.19
N GLU A 218 -9.94 10.58 -6.45
CA GLU A 218 -9.92 11.33 -5.20
C GLU A 218 -10.27 12.80 -5.43
N THR A 219 -11.07 13.36 -4.53
CA THR A 219 -11.38 14.80 -4.52
C THR A 219 -10.50 15.52 -3.49
N GLN A 220 -10.31 16.84 -3.66
CA GLN A 220 -9.54 17.64 -2.71
C GLN A 220 -10.14 17.61 -1.30
N ASP A 221 -11.45 17.48 -1.17
CA ASP A 221 -12.11 17.41 0.14
C ASP A 221 -11.93 16.02 0.77
N GLU A 222 -11.98 14.96 -0.02
CA GLU A 222 -11.65 13.59 0.42
C GLU A 222 -10.21 13.50 0.93
N ASP A 223 -9.22 14.09 0.23
CA ASP A 223 -7.82 14.14 0.69
C ASP A 223 -7.68 14.83 2.05
N LYS A 224 -8.41 15.93 2.26
CA LYS A 224 -8.42 16.61 3.55
C LYS A 224 -9.00 15.74 4.67
N LEU A 225 -10.08 15.00 4.40
CA LEU A 225 -10.68 14.08 5.37
C LEU A 225 -9.74 12.92 5.69
N ALA A 226 -9.06 12.36 4.68
CA ALA A 226 -8.05 11.32 4.86
C ALA A 226 -6.86 11.82 5.71
N ASN A 227 -6.40 13.05 5.49
CA ASN A 227 -5.37 13.69 6.33
C ASN A 227 -5.86 13.91 7.77
N ALA A 228 -7.11 14.30 7.98
CA ALA A 228 -7.69 14.44 9.29
C ALA A 228 -7.80 13.09 10.01
N PHE A 229 -8.33 12.07 9.34
CA PHE A 229 -8.39 10.71 9.85
C PHE A 229 -7.00 10.18 10.24
N ALA A 230 -6.01 10.27 9.35
CA ALA A 230 -4.64 9.81 9.61
C ALA A 230 -4.02 10.48 10.83
N SER A 231 -4.18 11.80 10.94
CA SER A 231 -3.69 12.56 12.10
C SER A 231 -4.29 12.08 13.42
N ARG A 232 -5.58 11.78 13.42
CA ARG A 232 -6.30 11.33 14.61
C ARG A 232 -6.03 9.88 14.97
N LEU A 233 -5.96 9.02 13.97
CA LEU A 233 -5.65 7.61 14.14
C LEU A 233 -4.25 7.42 14.73
N LEU A 234 -3.24 8.10 14.17
CA LEU A 234 -1.85 7.95 14.60
C LEU A 234 -1.55 8.68 15.92
N MET A 235 -2.26 9.74 16.21
CA MET A 235 -2.05 10.58 17.38
C MET A 235 -3.35 10.74 18.19
N PRO A 236 -3.77 9.71 18.95
CA PRO A 236 -4.97 9.74 19.77
C PRO A 236 -4.90 10.91 20.76
N GLN A 237 -6.02 11.59 20.95
CA GLN A 237 -6.06 12.83 21.70
C GLN A 237 -5.52 12.67 23.13
N GLU A 238 -5.98 11.67 23.85
CA GLU A 238 -5.58 11.47 25.25
C GLU A 238 -4.09 11.06 25.34
N SER A 239 -3.64 10.17 24.44
CA SER A 239 -2.24 9.78 24.37
C SER A 239 -1.30 10.98 24.13
N VAL A 240 -1.69 11.90 23.23
CA VAL A 240 -0.92 13.13 22.99
C VAL A 240 -0.94 14.05 24.21
N LYS A 241 -2.11 14.26 24.84
CA LYS A 241 -2.24 15.09 26.05
C LYS A 241 -1.35 14.58 27.19
N ASP A 242 -1.33 13.27 27.42
CA ASP A 242 -0.54 12.68 28.49
C ASP A 242 0.96 12.89 28.26
N ARG A 243 1.47 12.67 27.01
CA ARG A 243 2.89 12.91 26.67
C ARG A 243 3.25 14.39 26.78
N VAL A 244 2.41 15.28 26.27
CA VAL A 244 2.60 16.74 26.38
C VAL A 244 2.65 17.16 27.84
N LYS A 245 1.72 16.68 28.68
CA LYS A 245 1.66 17.00 30.11
C LYS A 245 2.89 16.45 30.86
N ALA A 246 3.32 15.24 30.57
CA ALA A 246 4.50 14.63 31.18
C ALA A 246 5.81 15.36 30.82
N CYS A 247 5.86 16.00 29.64
CA CYS A 247 7.04 16.71 29.15
C CYS A 247 7.04 18.22 29.47
N ALA A 248 5.90 18.78 29.84
CA ALA A 248 5.80 20.21 30.20
C ALA A 248 6.50 20.52 31.52
N ASN A 249 7.06 21.71 31.61
CA ASN A 249 7.58 22.26 32.88
C ASN A 249 6.44 22.83 33.76
N ASP A 250 6.78 23.31 34.97
CA ASP A 250 5.82 23.89 35.94
C ASP A 250 5.05 25.09 35.39
N THR A 251 5.57 25.76 34.36
CA THR A 251 4.91 26.88 33.66
C THR A 251 4.09 26.45 32.46
N GLY A 252 3.98 25.12 32.20
CA GLY A 252 3.26 24.58 31.06
C GLY A 252 3.99 24.68 29.72
N GLN A 253 5.29 25.06 29.73
CA GLN A 253 6.10 25.14 28.51
C GLN A 253 6.79 23.82 28.20
N ILE A 254 6.95 23.53 26.92
CA ILE A 254 7.63 22.33 26.41
C ILE A 254 8.70 22.72 25.40
N SER A 255 9.87 22.11 25.47
CA SER A 255 10.95 22.36 24.51
C SER A 255 10.70 21.62 23.17
N LEU A 256 11.24 22.18 22.07
CA LEU A 256 11.13 21.53 20.75
C LEU A 256 11.79 20.14 20.71
N ASN A 257 12.88 19.93 21.46
CA ASN A 257 13.50 18.61 21.60
C ASN A 257 12.51 17.57 22.17
N LYS A 258 11.81 17.91 23.25
CA LYS A 258 10.82 17.02 23.88
C LYS A 258 9.61 16.79 22.96
N LEU A 259 9.19 17.81 22.19
CA LEU A 259 8.16 17.65 21.17
C LEU A 259 8.64 16.72 20.03
N ASP A 260 9.92 16.83 19.63
CA ASP A 260 10.49 15.92 18.63
C ASP A 260 10.56 14.48 19.14
N ASP A 261 10.85 14.27 20.43
CA ASP A 261 10.81 12.92 21.03
C ASP A 261 9.38 12.33 21.01
N ILE A 262 8.36 13.13 21.35
CA ILE A 262 6.96 12.71 21.24
C ILE A 262 6.61 12.38 19.77
N ALA A 263 7.04 13.20 18.81
CA ALA A 263 6.79 12.97 17.40
C ALA A 263 7.46 11.68 16.90
N ARG A 264 8.64 11.32 17.45
CA ARG A 264 9.33 10.04 17.18
C ARG A 264 8.57 8.85 17.74
N GLU A 265 8.03 8.96 18.96
CA GLU A 265 7.23 7.90 19.58
C GLU A 265 6.02 7.55 18.72
N PHE A 266 5.30 8.56 18.21
CA PHE A 266 4.16 8.36 17.32
C PHE A 266 4.54 8.08 15.85
N ASP A 267 5.83 8.05 15.53
CA ASP A 267 6.38 7.94 14.18
C ASP A 267 5.70 8.91 13.17
N VAL A 268 5.61 10.17 13.56
CA VAL A 268 5.09 11.28 12.74
C VAL A 268 6.11 12.41 12.62
N SER A 269 5.89 13.34 11.68
CA SER A 269 6.71 14.56 11.63
C SER A 269 6.40 15.48 12.79
N LEU A 270 7.42 16.23 13.25
CA LEU A 270 7.23 17.26 14.28
C LEU A 270 6.20 18.32 13.85
N VAL A 271 6.12 18.61 12.55
CA VAL A 271 5.10 19.51 11.98
C VAL A 271 3.69 18.92 12.15
N ALA A 272 3.50 17.63 11.83
CA ALA A 272 2.21 16.96 12.00
C ALA A 272 1.77 16.94 13.46
N LEU A 273 2.69 16.60 14.39
CA LEU A 273 2.41 16.65 15.82
C LEU A 273 2.02 18.07 16.27
N THR A 274 2.70 19.11 15.77
CA THR A 274 2.39 20.51 16.12
C THR A 274 0.99 20.89 15.67
N TYR A 275 0.57 20.53 14.46
CA TYR A 275 -0.81 20.73 14.01
C TYR A 275 -1.81 19.95 14.86
N ARG A 276 -1.47 18.71 15.23
CA ARG A 276 -2.34 17.90 16.09
C ARG A 276 -2.51 18.52 17.49
N ILE A 277 -1.43 18.98 18.11
CA ILE A 277 -1.46 19.72 19.39
C ILE A 277 -2.31 20.99 19.25
N ALA A 278 -2.10 21.78 18.20
CA ALA A 278 -2.87 22.98 17.94
C ALA A 278 -4.38 22.68 17.82
N SER A 279 -4.75 21.59 17.16
CA SER A 279 -6.13 21.12 17.07
C SER A 279 -6.69 20.70 18.44
N ILE A 280 -5.96 19.90 19.22
CA ILE A 280 -6.38 19.40 20.54
C ILE A 280 -6.61 20.55 21.54
N TYR A 281 -5.68 21.52 21.56
CA TYR A 281 -5.74 22.66 22.49
C TYR A 281 -6.43 23.90 21.90
N ARG A 282 -6.99 23.78 20.68
CA ARG A 282 -7.75 24.83 19.97
C ARG A 282 -6.99 26.15 19.85
N PHE A 283 -5.71 26.06 19.42
CA PHE A 283 -4.89 27.26 19.19
C PHE A 283 -5.45 28.11 18.05
N LYS A 284 -5.27 29.42 18.15
CA LYS A 284 -5.59 30.34 17.05
C LYS A 284 -4.66 30.10 15.87
N LYS A 285 -5.13 30.39 14.65
CA LYS A 285 -4.35 30.20 13.41
C LYS A 285 -3.01 30.93 13.44
N GLU A 286 -3.02 32.19 13.99
CA GLU A 286 -1.81 33.00 14.09
C GLU A 286 -0.76 32.40 15.03
N ASP A 287 -1.19 31.80 16.13
CA ASP A 287 -0.28 31.17 17.10
C ASP A 287 0.22 29.82 16.53
N THR A 288 -0.64 29.06 15.89
CA THR A 288 -0.24 27.82 15.17
C THR A 288 0.84 28.12 14.13
N ALA A 289 0.66 29.20 13.33
CA ALA A 289 1.65 29.60 12.32
C ALA A 289 3.01 29.94 12.94
N LYS A 290 3.04 30.66 14.10
CA LYS A 290 4.28 30.96 14.83
C LYS A 290 4.99 29.70 15.34
N TYR A 291 4.22 28.74 15.89
CA TYR A 291 4.80 27.47 16.33
C TYR A 291 5.38 26.67 15.17
N ILE A 292 4.69 26.62 14.02
CA ILE A 292 5.20 25.94 12.81
C ILE A 292 6.48 26.61 12.30
N ASP A 293 6.57 27.96 12.27
CA ASP A 293 7.80 28.66 11.90
C ASP A 293 8.97 28.29 12.84
N SER A 294 8.70 28.25 14.16
CA SER A 294 9.70 27.82 15.15
C SER A 294 10.16 26.37 14.93
N VAL A 295 9.24 25.47 14.62
CA VAL A 295 9.52 24.07 14.31
C VAL A 295 10.36 23.94 13.03
N GLN A 296 10.03 24.70 11.98
CA GLN A 296 10.81 24.70 10.74
C GLN A 296 12.25 25.18 10.95
N LYS A 297 12.44 26.25 11.73
CA LYS A 297 13.77 26.75 12.14
C LYS A 297 14.55 25.70 12.93
N TYR A 298 13.90 25.04 13.88
CA TYR A 298 14.51 23.94 14.64
C TYR A 298 14.95 22.78 13.75
N LEU A 299 14.07 22.33 12.84
CA LEU A 299 14.38 21.24 11.91
C LEU A 299 15.52 21.56 10.94
N ALA A 300 15.67 22.83 10.54
CA ALA A 300 16.78 23.27 9.70
C ALA A 300 18.15 23.17 10.40
N CYS A 301 18.15 23.20 11.75
CA CYS A 301 19.36 23.14 12.58
C CYS A 301 19.65 21.73 13.13
N THR A 302 18.72 20.78 13.00
CA THR A 302 18.85 19.43 13.56
C THR A 302 19.25 18.40 12.50
N LYS A 303 19.92 17.31 12.93
CA LYS A 303 20.24 16.20 12.04
C LYS A 303 18.95 15.47 11.64
N PRO A 304 18.82 15.05 10.37
CA PRO A 304 17.70 14.24 9.94
C PRO A 304 17.57 12.97 10.80
N ARG A 305 16.33 12.56 11.09
CA ARG A 305 16.07 11.28 11.75
C ARG A 305 16.57 10.14 10.85
N PRO A 306 17.19 9.08 11.41
CA PRO A 306 17.49 7.87 10.65
C PRO A 306 16.19 7.30 10.09
N SER A 307 16.26 6.73 8.90
CA SER A 307 15.13 6.05 8.26
C SER A 307 15.60 4.69 7.81
N TYR A 308 14.81 3.68 8.14
CA TYR A 308 15.09 2.30 7.73
C TYR A 308 14.42 2.02 6.39
N GLU A 309 15.12 1.25 5.53
CA GLU A 309 14.54 0.76 4.29
C GLU A 309 13.51 -0.33 4.63
N PRO A 310 12.28 -0.25 4.11
CA PRO A 310 11.30 -1.28 4.32
C PRO A 310 11.61 -2.52 3.48
N VAL A 311 11.14 -3.68 3.91
CA VAL A 311 11.12 -4.88 3.08
C VAL A 311 10.07 -4.68 1.98
N LYS A 312 10.46 -4.90 0.72
CA LYS A 312 9.61 -4.63 -0.46
C LYS A 312 8.31 -5.43 -0.49
N LEU A 313 8.41 -6.72 -0.17
CA LEU A 313 7.29 -7.66 -0.19
C LEU A 313 6.79 -7.90 1.24
N PRO A 314 5.47 -8.01 1.45
CA PRO A 314 4.91 -8.38 2.74
C PRO A 314 5.43 -9.73 3.23
N GLU A 315 5.59 -9.89 4.54
CA GLU A 315 6.06 -11.15 5.14
C GLU A 315 5.14 -12.31 4.76
N ARG A 316 3.83 -12.16 4.92
CA ARG A 316 2.83 -13.15 4.53
C ARG A 316 2.89 -13.51 3.04
N TYR A 317 3.23 -12.57 2.13
CA TYR A 317 3.45 -12.87 0.71
C TYR A 317 4.62 -13.83 0.53
N CYS A 318 5.74 -13.57 1.22
CA CYS A 318 6.94 -14.39 1.15
C CYS A 318 6.67 -15.80 1.70
N ASP A 319 5.95 -15.91 2.82
CA ASP A 319 5.58 -17.18 3.44
C ASP A 319 4.67 -18.02 2.54
N LEU A 320 3.64 -17.39 1.94
CA LEU A 320 2.77 -18.08 1.00
C LEU A 320 3.53 -18.55 -0.25
N ALA A 321 4.46 -17.73 -0.76
CA ALA A 321 5.28 -18.11 -1.92
C ALA A 321 6.18 -19.30 -1.59
N LEU A 322 6.83 -19.29 -0.43
CA LEU A 322 7.69 -20.38 0.03
C LEU A 322 6.88 -21.67 0.26
N ARG A 323 5.72 -21.56 0.91
CA ARG A 323 4.81 -22.67 1.12
C ARG A 323 4.32 -23.27 -0.20
N ALA A 324 3.89 -22.43 -1.15
CA ALA A 324 3.46 -22.89 -2.47
C ALA A 324 4.59 -23.59 -3.25
N LEU A 325 5.84 -23.11 -3.10
CA LEU A 325 7.02 -23.76 -3.68
C LEU A 325 7.25 -25.15 -3.05
N ARG A 326 7.23 -25.26 -1.71
CA ARG A 326 7.44 -26.51 -0.97
C ARG A 326 6.37 -27.55 -1.24
N GLU A 327 5.13 -27.13 -1.40
CA GLU A 327 4.00 -27.99 -1.75
C GLU A 327 3.99 -28.37 -3.25
N GLY A 328 4.96 -27.91 -4.05
CA GLY A 328 5.02 -28.15 -5.50
C GLY A 328 3.91 -27.49 -6.31
N ARG A 329 3.19 -26.55 -5.71
CA ARG A 329 2.10 -25.78 -6.36
C ARG A 329 2.63 -24.58 -7.15
N LEU A 330 3.85 -24.12 -6.84
CA LEU A 330 4.56 -23.07 -7.54
C LEU A 330 5.89 -23.61 -8.05
N SER A 331 6.18 -23.46 -9.35
CA SER A 331 7.49 -23.86 -9.88
C SER A 331 8.60 -22.95 -9.38
N LEU A 332 9.83 -23.47 -9.32
CA LEU A 332 11.02 -22.70 -8.90
C LEU A 332 11.23 -21.43 -9.76
N MET A 333 10.92 -21.51 -11.06
CA MET A 333 11.00 -20.37 -11.96
C MET A 333 9.93 -19.31 -11.63
N GLN A 334 8.70 -19.72 -11.33
CA GLN A 334 7.65 -18.80 -10.90
C GLN A 334 7.96 -18.19 -9.54
N PHE A 335 8.47 -18.98 -8.59
CA PHE A 335 8.92 -18.49 -7.29
C PHE A 335 10.02 -17.43 -7.43
N SER A 336 11.06 -17.71 -8.24
CA SER A 336 12.11 -16.73 -8.56
C SER A 336 11.53 -15.42 -9.09
N ARG A 337 10.54 -15.49 -10.00
CA ARG A 337 9.87 -14.32 -10.57
C ARG A 337 9.02 -13.58 -9.52
N TYR A 338 8.25 -14.29 -8.71
CA TYR A 338 7.40 -13.70 -7.67
C TYR A 338 8.21 -13.01 -6.58
N MET A 339 9.30 -13.62 -6.17
CA MET A 339 10.21 -13.07 -5.17
C MET A 339 11.16 -11.99 -5.73
N GLY A 340 11.24 -11.80 -7.04
CA GLY A 340 12.17 -10.87 -7.68
C GLY A 340 13.64 -11.24 -7.45
N ILE A 341 13.95 -12.54 -7.32
CA ILE A 341 15.30 -13.07 -7.06
C ILE A 341 15.80 -13.90 -8.24
N SER A 342 17.12 -14.12 -8.31
CA SER A 342 17.69 -14.99 -9.33
C SER A 342 17.25 -16.45 -9.12
N TYR A 343 17.23 -17.25 -10.21
CA TYR A 343 16.93 -18.69 -10.14
C TYR A 343 17.86 -19.43 -9.18
N ARG A 344 19.16 -19.07 -9.17
CA ARG A 344 20.14 -19.66 -8.24
C ARG A 344 19.76 -19.39 -6.78
N LYS A 345 19.39 -18.15 -6.46
CA LYS A 345 18.95 -17.79 -5.10
C LYS A 345 17.64 -18.50 -4.72
N ALA A 346 16.75 -18.71 -5.68
CA ALA A 346 15.53 -19.47 -5.45
C ALA A 346 15.82 -20.95 -5.11
N GLN A 347 16.87 -21.57 -5.68
CA GLN A 347 17.29 -22.93 -5.35
C GLN A 347 17.77 -23.07 -3.90
N GLU A 348 18.39 -22.03 -3.34
CA GLU A 348 18.86 -22.02 -1.95
C GLU A 348 17.69 -22.20 -0.96
N TYR A 349 16.50 -21.66 -1.24
CA TYR A 349 15.31 -21.82 -0.41
C TYR A 349 14.76 -23.27 -0.34
N LEU A 350 15.12 -24.12 -1.30
CA LEU A 350 14.77 -25.55 -1.24
C LEU A 350 15.87 -26.36 -0.52
N ALA A 351 17.15 -25.94 -0.63
CA ALA A 351 18.27 -26.64 0.00
C ALA A 351 18.28 -26.47 1.54
N ASP A 352 17.86 -25.32 2.03
CA ASP A 352 17.79 -25.05 3.49
C ASP A 352 16.79 -25.96 4.24
N ASP A 353 15.84 -26.60 3.52
CA ASP A 353 14.87 -27.53 4.14
C ASP A 353 15.42 -28.95 4.37
N GLU A 354 16.46 -29.38 3.64
CA GLU A 354 17.06 -30.69 3.85
C GLU A 354 17.85 -30.75 5.17
N ASP A 355 18.36 -29.61 5.65
CA ASP A 355 19.10 -29.52 6.91
C ASP A 355 18.21 -29.37 8.17
N PHE A 356 16.95 -28.92 8.03
CA PHE A 356 16.04 -28.68 9.17
C PHE A 356 15.13 -29.85 9.54
N THR A 357 15.12 -30.94 8.79
CA THR A 357 14.19 -32.07 9.04
C THR A 357 14.56 -32.97 10.23
N ASP A 358 15.68 -32.75 10.90
CA ASP A 358 16.17 -33.66 11.95
C ASP A 358 16.27 -33.08 13.37
N GLU A 359 15.91 -31.81 13.62
CA GLU A 359 15.87 -31.27 14.97
C GLU A 359 14.56 -31.63 15.70
N LYS A 360 14.57 -32.77 16.41
CA LYS A 360 13.48 -33.12 17.33
C LYS A 360 13.65 -32.37 18.64
N VAL A 361 12.84 -31.37 18.89
CA VAL A 361 12.72 -30.73 20.21
C VAL A 361 11.87 -31.61 21.12
N SER A 362 12.46 -32.23 22.11
CA SER A 362 11.73 -32.94 23.15
C SER A 362 11.25 -31.96 24.21
N ILE A 363 9.95 -31.64 24.18
CA ILE A 363 9.32 -30.91 25.29
C ILE A 363 8.80 -31.92 26.29
N SER A 364 9.45 -32.03 27.44
CA SER A 364 8.91 -32.77 28.58
C SER A 364 7.90 -31.88 29.30
N VAL A 365 6.62 -32.24 29.14
CA VAL A 365 5.53 -31.68 29.95
C VAL A 365 5.50 -32.48 31.24
N ALA A 366 5.98 -31.88 32.35
CA ALA A 366 5.88 -32.43 33.70
C ALA A 366 4.51 -32.09 34.30
#